data_3d7a0b4fc640fe6af6d23b0d2b06cb27
#
_entry.id   3d7a0b4fc640fe6af6d23b0d2b06cb27
#
_cell.length_a   1.000
_cell.length_b   1.000
_cell.length_c   1.000
_cell.angle_alpha   90.00
_cell.angle_beta   90.00
_cell.angle_gamma   90.00
#
_symmetry.space_group_name_H-M   'P 1'
#
loop_
_entity.id
_entity.type
_entity.pdbx_description
1 polymer ?
#
loop_
_entity_poly.entity_id
_entity_poly.type
_entity_poly.pdbx_seq_one_letter_code
_entity_poly.pdbx_strand_id
1 'polypeptide(L)'
;VTLGGVTWDKVKRHPTLDDNVVIGSGAKILGPFTVGKGAKVGSNSVVVKEVPPNATVVGIPGRMVMQEEKKGDESRPDLEHGKLPDPQAKAIACLFDQIRALETKVQELTVRLEGHDRAAAEQVEKSSQSRQGV
;
A
#
# COMPACT_ATOMS: atom_id res chain seq x y z
N VAL A 1 0.97 6.91 -24.33
CA VAL A 1 2.19 6.51 -23.59
C VAL A 1 3.29 7.53 -23.91
N THR A 2 4.00 7.98 -22.86
CA THR A 2 5.11 8.90 -23.00
C THR A 2 6.38 8.27 -22.45
N LEU A 3 7.43 8.21 -23.26
CA LEU A 3 8.78 7.82 -22.87
C LEU A 3 9.64 9.07 -22.87
N GLY A 4 9.94 9.62 -21.72
CA GLY A 4 10.57 10.92 -21.58
C GLY A 4 11.91 10.91 -20.86
N GLY A 5 12.72 11.92 -21.10
CA GLY A 5 13.92 12.20 -20.34
C GLY A 5 13.66 13.17 -19.21
N VAL A 6 14.51 13.15 -18.19
CA VAL A 6 14.42 14.03 -17.02
C VAL A 6 15.51 15.10 -16.97
N THR A 7 16.41 15.14 -17.96
CA THR A 7 17.51 16.12 -18.02
C THR A 7 17.65 16.70 -19.42
N TRP A 8 18.25 17.89 -19.52
CA TRP A 8 18.59 18.57 -20.77
C TRP A 8 19.98 18.17 -21.32
N ASP A 9 20.75 17.41 -20.54
CA ASP A 9 22.08 16.99 -20.95
C ASP A 9 22.06 16.03 -22.13
N LYS A 10 23.09 16.07 -22.95
CA LYS A 10 23.28 15.20 -24.12
C LYS A 10 23.80 13.80 -23.72
N VAL A 11 23.14 13.19 -22.73
CA VAL A 11 23.41 11.84 -22.22
C VAL A 11 22.20 10.94 -22.43
N LYS A 12 22.33 9.64 -22.19
CA LYS A 12 21.16 8.74 -22.17
C LYS A 12 20.17 9.22 -21.11
N ARG A 13 18.99 9.66 -21.51
CA ARG A 13 17.98 10.26 -20.63
C ARG A 13 16.59 9.63 -20.79
N HIS A 14 16.40 8.79 -21.80
CA HIS A 14 15.14 8.10 -22.07
C HIS A 14 15.18 6.67 -21.56
N PRO A 15 14.03 6.11 -21.17
CA PRO A 15 13.96 4.73 -20.70
C PRO A 15 14.26 3.72 -21.82
N THR A 16 14.75 2.56 -21.39
CA THR A 16 14.91 1.38 -22.24
C THR A 16 13.81 0.39 -21.87
N LEU A 17 13.13 -0.14 -22.86
CA LEU A 17 12.13 -1.19 -22.68
C LEU A 17 12.71 -2.51 -23.14
N ASP A 18 12.67 -3.52 -22.30
CA ASP A 18 13.02 -4.89 -22.65
C ASP A 18 11.85 -5.60 -23.39
N ASP A 19 12.06 -6.87 -23.74
CA ASP A 19 11.08 -7.66 -24.48
C ASP A 19 9.79 -7.91 -23.68
N ASN A 20 8.67 -7.99 -24.38
CA ASN A 20 7.36 -8.33 -23.82
C ASN A 20 6.87 -7.39 -22.70
N VAL A 21 7.29 -6.14 -22.68
CA VAL A 21 6.77 -5.11 -21.77
C VAL A 21 5.40 -4.65 -22.23
N VAL A 22 4.44 -4.61 -21.31
CA VAL A 22 3.09 -4.09 -21.55
C VAL A 22 2.92 -2.77 -20.83
N ILE A 23 2.57 -1.72 -21.57
CA ILE A 23 2.37 -0.37 -21.02
C ILE A 23 0.93 0.06 -21.25
N GLY A 24 0.21 0.31 -20.18
CA GLY A 24 -1.16 0.80 -20.22
C GLY A 24 -1.28 2.20 -20.82
N SER A 25 -2.44 2.52 -21.36
CA SER A 25 -2.70 3.80 -22.00
C SER A 25 -2.47 4.99 -21.07
N GLY A 26 -1.90 6.06 -21.58
CA GLY A 26 -1.62 7.27 -20.82
C GLY A 26 -0.46 7.16 -19.82
N ALA A 27 0.19 6.02 -19.68
CA ALA A 27 1.34 5.87 -18.80
C ALA A 27 2.52 6.72 -19.24
N LYS A 28 3.29 7.22 -18.28
CA LYS A 28 4.48 8.04 -18.48
C LYS A 28 5.67 7.37 -17.82
N ILE A 29 6.73 7.14 -18.57
CA ILE A 29 7.98 6.53 -18.09
C ILE A 29 9.09 7.56 -18.32
N LEU A 30 9.65 8.06 -17.23
CA LEU A 30 10.52 9.24 -17.23
C LEU A 30 11.85 8.92 -16.56
N GLY A 31 12.92 8.87 -17.35
CA GLY A 31 14.28 8.68 -16.86
C GLY A 31 15.10 7.66 -17.63
N PRO A 32 16.42 7.62 -17.40
CA PRO A 32 17.36 6.77 -18.13
C PRO A 32 17.47 5.35 -17.56
N PHE A 33 16.38 4.77 -17.11
CA PHE A 33 16.36 3.43 -16.52
C PHE A 33 15.76 2.39 -17.47
N THR A 34 15.86 1.12 -17.09
CA THR A 34 15.33 -0.01 -17.85
C THR A 34 14.02 -0.48 -17.22
N VAL A 35 13.06 -0.78 -18.09
CA VAL A 35 11.84 -1.53 -17.74
C VAL A 35 12.10 -2.98 -18.17
N GLY A 36 12.19 -3.86 -17.19
CA GLY A 36 12.62 -5.24 -17.39
C GLY A 36 11.64 -6.10 -18.18
N LYS A 37 12.15 -7.20 -18.72
CA LYS A 37 11.41 -8.14 -19.57
C LYS A 37 10.10 -8.60 -18.92
N GLY A 38 9.00 -8.54 -19.66
CA GLY A 38 7.69 -8.99 -19.22
C GLY A 38 7.05 -8.09 -18.13
N ALA A 39 7.60 -6.92 -17.85
CA ALA A 39 7.01 -5.98 -16.93
C ALA A 39 5.69 -5.40 -17.45
N LYS A 40 4.80 -5.08 -16.52
CA LYS A 40 3.48 -4.49 -16.82
C LYS A 40 3.37 -3.14 -16.13
N VAL A 41 2.97 -2.12 -16.86
CA VAL A 41 2.72 -0.78 -16.34
C VAL A 41 1.24 -0.44 -16.51
N GLY A 42 0.59 -0.12 -15.40
CA GLY A 42 -0.84 0.24 -15.41
C GLY A 42 -1.13 1.53 -16.16
N SER A 43 -2.36 1.66 -16.62
CA SER A 43 -2.81 2.88 -17.33
C SER A 43 -2.65 4.12 -16.45
N ASN A 44 -2.28 5.24 -17.05
CA ASN A 44 -2.03 6.53 -16.39
C ASN A 44 -0.98 6.51 -15.27
N SER A 45 -0.18 5.45 -15.13
CA SER A 45 0.90 5.38 -14.15
C SER A 45 2.08 6.26 -14.55
N VAL A 46 2.80 6.79 -13.57
CA VAL A 46 4.02 7.57 -13.77
C VAL A 46 5.20 6.83 -13.17
N VAL A 47 6.03 6.25 -14.01
CA VAL A 47 7.21 5.46 -13.61
C VAL A 47 8.45 6.34 -13.67
N VAL A 48 9.15 6.46 -12.56
CA VAL A 48 10.36 7.28 -12.40
C VAL A 48 11.54 6.49 -11.83
N LYS A 49 11.39 5.19 -11.70
CA LYS A 49 12.41 4.26 -11.20
C LYS A 49 12.45 3.00 -12.04
N GLU A 50 13.57 2.31 -12.00
CA GLU A 50 13.76 1.03 -12.65
C GLU A 50 12.68 0.02 -12.27
N VAL A 51 12.23 -0.76 -13.25
CA VAL A 51 11.22 -1.79 -13.07
C VAL A 51 11.85 -3.16 -13.30
N PRO A 52 11.86 -4.05 -12.30
CA PRO A 52 12.37 -5.40 -12.44
C PRO A 52 11.60 -6.22 -13.47
N PRO A 53 12.20 -7.30 -14.01
CA PRO A 53 11.51 -8.22 -14.90
C PRO A 53 10.25 -8.82 -14.23
N ASN A 54 9.20 -9.02 -15.03
CA ASN A 54 7.91 -9.58 -14.61
C ASN A 54 7.21 -8.83 -13.46
N ALA A 55 7.59 -7.60 -13.20
CA ALA A 55 6.95 -6.77 -12.17
C ALA A 55 5.76 -5.98 -12.75
N THR A 56 4.75 -5.77 -11.93
CA THR A 56 3.62 -4.89 -12.24
C THR A 56 3.75 -3.59 -11.45
N VAL A 57 3.67 -2.46 -12.16
CA VAL A 57 3.76 -1.12 -11.58
C VAL A 57 2.50 -0.34 -11.86
N VAL A 58 1.92 0.27 -10.82
CA VAL A 58 0.72 1.11 -10.93
C VAL A 58 0.83 2.36 -10.08
N GLY A 59 0.10 3.40 -10.44
CA GLY A 59 -0.09 4.61 -9.65
C GLY A 59 0.84 5.78 -10.01
N ILE A 60 0.69 6.88 -9.27
CA ILE A 60 1.44 8.13 -9.40
C ILE A 60 1.93 8.54 -8.00
N PRO A 61 3.24 8.43 -7.69
CA PRO A 61 4.30 7.76 -8.46
C PRO A 61 4.09 6.25 -8.55
N GLY A 62 4.57 5.63 -9.64
CA GLY A 62 4.44 4.19 -9.90
C GLY A 62 5.05 3.34 -8.77
N ARG A 63 4.27 2.42 -8.23
CA ARG A 63 4.69 1.48 -7.18
C ARG A 63 4.55 0.06 -7.70
N MET A 64 5.53 -0.77 -7.38
CA MET A 64 5.49 -2.19 -7.68
C MET A 64 4.46 -2.87 -6.77
N VAL A 65 3.50 -3.57 -7.37
CA VAL A 65 2.40 -4.24 -6.66
C VAL A 65 2.45 -5.75 -6.76
N MET A 66 3.09 -6.26 -7.78
CA MET A 66 3.24 -7.69 -8.00
C MET A 66 4.51 -7.96 -8.80
N GLN A 67 5.21 -9.02 -8.45
CA GLN A 67 6.28 -9.60 -9.26
C GLN A 67 5.90 -11.05 -9.54
N GLU A 68 5.53 -11.34 -10.78
CA GLU A 68 5.19 -12.69 -11.20
C GLU A 68 6.46 -13.46 -11.55
N GLU A 69 6.69 -14.58 -10.89
CA GLU A 69 7.63 -15.59 -11.35
C GLU A 69 6.96 -16.34 -12.52
N LYS A 70 7.51 -16.21 -13.71
CA LYS A 70 6.97 -16.87 -14.90
C LYS A 70 6.93 -18.38 -14.73
N LYS A 71 5.74 -18.94 -14.70
CA LYS A 71 5.48 -20.33 -15.09
C LYS A 71 4.72 -20.32 -16.44
N GLY A 72 5.45 -20.57 -17.50
CA GLY A 72 4.93 -21.11 -18.75
C GLY A 72 4.19 -20.18 -19.71
N ASP A 73 4.59 -20.27 -20.94
CA ASP A 73 4.06 -19.79 -22.22
C ASP A 73 4.43 -18.35 -22.62
N GLU A 74 5.50 -18.28 -23.41
CA GLU A 74 6.12 -17.03 -23.87
C GLU A 74 5.46 -16.40 -25.12
N SER A 75 4.34 -16.93 -25.62
CA SER A 75 3.90 -16.61 -26.98
C SER A 75 2.89 -15.47 -27.13
N ARG A 76 2.32 -14.96 -26.04
CA ARG A 76 1.36 -13.83 -26.10
C ARG A 76 1.58 -12.82 -24.98
N PRO A 77 1.66 -11.51 -25.26
CA PRO A 77 1.61 -10.50 -24.20
C PRO A 77 0.26 -10.55 -23.52
N ASP A 78 0.28 -10.71 -22.21
CA ASP A 78 -0.92 -10.64 -21.39
C ASP A 78 -1.43 -9.20 -21.32
N LEU A 79 -2.57 -8.96 -21.94
CA LEU A 79 -3.22 -7.65 -21.99
C LEU A 79 -4.21 -7.41 -20.82
N GLU A 80 -4.22 -8.28 -19.83
CA GLU A 80 -5.13 -8.15 -18.67
C GLU A 80 -4.81 -6.98 -17.71
N HIS A 81 -4.44 -5.83 -18.25
CA HIS A 81 -4.17 -4.62 -17.48
C HIS A 81 -5.40 -4.02 -16.79
N GLY A 82 -6.61 -4.48 -17.12
CA GLY A 82 -7.85 -4.11 -16.41
C GLY A 82 -8.04 -4.77 -15.04
N LYS A 83 -7.25 -5.82 -14.73
CA LYS A 83 -7.29 -6.55 -13.44
C LYS A 83 -6.11 -6.20 -12.53
N LEU A 84 -5.56 -5.01 -12.65
CA LEU A 84 -4.44 -4.57 -11.83
C LEU A 84 -4.86 -4.40 -10.37
N PRO A 85 -4.06 -4.89 -9.40
CA PRO A 85 -4.35 -4.66 -7.98
C PRO A 85 -4.21 -3.18 -7.65
N ASP A 86 -5.12 -2.66 -6.84
CA ASP A 86 -5.07 -1.30 -6.34
C ASP A 86 -4.30 -1.26 -5.00
N PRO A 87 -3.07 -0.73 -4.97
CA PRO A 87 -2.28 -0.65 -3.75
C PRO A 87 -2.87 0.33 -2.73
N GLN A 88 -3.60 1.35 -3.17
CA GLN A 88 -4.25 2.31 -2.29
C GLN A 88 -5.44 1.69 -1.58
N ALA A 89 -6.26 0.91 -2.26
CA ALA A 89 -7.38 0.19 -1.66
C ALA A 89 -6.90 -0.80 -0.59
N LYS A 90 -5.80 -1.53 -0.83
CA LYS A 90 -5.19 -2.42 0.16
C LYS A 90 -4.66 -1.68 1.39
N ALA A 91 -3.99 -0.55 1.19
CA ALA A 91 -3.49 0.29 2.28
C ALA A 91 -4.64 0.86 3.12
N ILE A 92 -5.71 1.34 2.50
CA ILE A 92 -6.91 1.85 3.17
C ILE A 92 -7.60 0.74 3.97
N ALA A 93 -7.78 -0.46 3.42
CA ALA A 93 -8.35 -1.60 4.13
C ALA A 93 -7.53 -1.98 5.37
N CYS A 94 -6.20 -2.01 5.27
CA CYS A 94 -5.31 -2.25 6.39
C CYS A 94 -5.44 -1.17 7.49
N LEU A 95 -5.56 0.10 7.11
CA LEU A 95 -5.78 1.20 8.04
C LEU A 95 -7.13 1.08 8.76
N PHE A 96 -8.19 0.70 8.08
CA PHE A 96 -9.50 0.45 8.69
C PHE A 96 -9.45 -0.69 9.70
N ASP A 97 -8.73 -1.77 9.40
CA ASP A 97 -8.55 -2.88 10.35
C ASP A 97 -7.79 -2.44 11.61
N GLN A 98 -6.76 -1.63 11.46
CA GLN A 98 -6.03 -1.04 12.59
C GLN A 98 -6.89 -0.12 13.43
N ILE A 99 -7.72 0.71 12.82
CA ILE A 99 -8.66 1.61 13.52
C ILE A 99 -9.66 0.79 14.32
N ARG A 100 -10.26 -0.25 13.77
CA ARG A 100 -11.17 -1.15 14.49
C ARG A 100 -10.51 -1.84 15.67
N ALA A 101 -9.28 -2.31 15.51
CA ALA A 101 -8.51 -2.93 16.59
C ALA A 101 -8.24 -1.94 17.73
N LEU A 102 -7.88 -0.69 17.40
CA LEU A 102 -7.66 0.38 18.37
C LEU A 102 -8.96 0.79 19.08
N GLU A 103 -10.07 0.91 18.37
CA GLU A 103 -11.39 1.19 18.96
C GLU A 103 -11.79 0.13 19.97
N THR A 104 -11.64 -1.14 19.65
CA THR A 104 -11.92 -2.27 20.55
C THR A 104 -11.05 -2.19 21.81
N LYS A 105 -9.77 -1.89 21.65
CA LYS A 105 -8.83 -1.76 22.76
C LYS A 105 -9.14 -0.57 23.65
N VAL A 106 -9.55 0.56 23.08
CA VAL A 106 -10.00 1.74 23.82
C VAL A 106 -11.26 1.43 24.61
N GLN A 107 -12.25 0.76 24.04
CA GLN A 107 -13.46 0.34 24.73
C GLN A 107 -13.15 -0.61 25.89
N GLU A 108 -12.29 -1.60 25.69
CA GLU A 108 -11.86 -2.52 26.74
C GLU A 108 -11.19 -1.78 27.89
N LEU A 109 -10.28 -0.84 27.61
CA LEU A 109 -9.61 -0.02 28.62
C LEU A 109 -10.59 0.90 29.34
N THR A 110 -11.56 1.48 28.68
CA THR A 110 -12.59 2.34 29.28
C THR A 110 -13.45 1.54 30.27
N VAL A 111 -13.90 0.35 29.89
CA VAL A 111 -14.66 -0.55 30.76
C VAL A 111 -13.84 -0.96 31.99
N ARG A 112 -12.54 -1.22 31.82
CA ARG A 112 -11.65 -1.54 32.96
C ARG A 112 -11.47 -0.38 33.92
N LEU A 113 -11.36 0.85 33.40
CA LEU A 113 -11.26 2.06 34.22
C LEU A 113 -12.55 2.32 34.99
N GLU A 114 -13.71 2.23 34.35
CA GLU A 114 -15.02 2.39 35.03
C GLU A 114 -15.25 1.32 36.09
N GLY A 115 -14.83 0.08 35.83
CA GLY A 115 -14.87 -0.99 36.83
C GLY A 115 -13.96 -0.74 38.03
N HIS A 116 -12.80 -0.17 37.79
CA HIS A 116 -11.83 0.19 38.83
C HIS A 116 -12.35 1.37 39.69
N ASP A 117 -12.93 2.37 39.07
CA ASP A 117 -13.50 3.53 39.77
C ASP A 117 -14.71 3.13 40.65
N ARG A 118 -15.56 2.21 40.17
CA ARG A 118 -16.65 1.64 40.97
C ARG A 118 -16.14 0.87 42.19
N ALA A 119 -15.13 0.03 42.01
CA ALA A 119 -14.52 -0.73 43.09
C ALA A 119 -13.88 0.20 44.14
N ALA A 120 -13.20 1.27 43.71
CA ALA A 120 -12.64 2.29 44.60
C ALA A 120 -13.71 3.06 45.36
N ALA A 121 -14.82 3.44 44.74
CA ALA A 121 -15.95 4.11 45.37
C ALA A 121 -16.62 3.23 46.41
N GLU A 122 -16.83 1.93 46.15
CA GLU A 122 -17.37 0.99 47.13
C GLU A 122 -16.48 0.80 48.37
N GLN A 123 -15.16 0.79 48.18
CA GLN A 123 -14.22 0.70 49.31
C GLN A 123 -14.22 1.95 50.19
N VAL A 124 -14.35 3.12 49.61
CA VAL A 124 -14.45 4.37 50.34
C VAL A 124 -15.76 4.42 51.15
N GLU A 125 -16.86 3.97 50.60
CA GLU A 125 -18.15 3.92 51.25
C GLU A 125 -18.16 2.93 52.43
N LYS A 126 -17.60 1.73 52.27
CA LYS A 126 -17.43 0.76 53.37
C LYS A 126 -16.52 1.26 54.49
N SER A 127 -15.47 2.00 54.19
CA SER A 127 -14.56 2.56 55.19
C SER A 127 -15.21 3.69 55.97
N SER A 128 -16.12 4.46 55.38
CA SER A 128 -16.85 5.52 56.07
C SER A 128 -17.95 4.96 56.97
N GLN A 129 -18.60 3.87 56.61
CA GLN A 129 -19.59 3.21 57.47
C GLN A 129 -18.95 2.53 58.69
N SER A 130 -17.76 2.01 58.62
CA SER A 130 -17.05 1.42 59.77
C SER A 130 -16.57 2.46 60.79
N ARG A 131 -16.49 3.74 60.45
CA ARG A 131 -16.15 4.85 61.36
C ARG A 131 -17.34 5.40 62.13
N GLN A 132 -18.56 5.14 61.69
CA GLN A 132 -19.80 5.59 62.39
C GLN A 132 -20.38 4.54 63.37
N GLY A 133 -19.78 3.35 63.41
CA GLY A 133 -20.22 2.23 64.20
C GLY A 133 -19.61 2.15 65.64
N VAL A 134 -19.23 3.28 66.21
CA VAL A 134 -18.75 3.35 67.64
C VAL A 134 -19.74 4.02 68.46
#